data_80e60eca47cba96edb18a5f492c8a68a
#
_entry.id   80e60eca47cba96edb18a5f492c8a68a
#
_cell.length_a   1.000
_cell.length_b   1.000
_cell.length_c   1.000
_cell.angle_alpha   90.00
_cell.angle_beta   90.00
_cell.angle_gamma   90.00
#
_symmetry.space_group_name_H-M   'P 1'
#
loop_
_entity.id
_entity.type
_entity.pdbx_description
1 polymer ?
#
loop_
_entity_poly.entity_id
_entity_poly.type
_entity_poly.pdbx_seq_one_letter_code
_entity_poly.pdbx_strand_id
1 'polypeptide(L)'
;MHKRGRGAITIDILEATLNPQKKMKIMYKTNLNYLRFNCYLSDFLKKGLIDPIKDSEGNGCYRISPRGEELLAVLKKANELGFSDEE
;
A
#
# COMPACT_ATOMS: atom_id res chain seq x y z
N MET A 1 -15.12 -8.67 -15.56
CA MET A 1 -14.18 -7.76 -14.89
C MET A 1 -13.58 -8.45 -13.68
N HIS A 2 -12.30 -8.42 -13.55
CA HIS A 2 -11.62 -9.05 -12.43
C HIS A 2 -11.47 -8.10 -11.27
N LYS A 3 -11.84 -8.57 -10.09
CA LYS A 3 -11.50 -7.85 -8.88
C LYS A 3 -10.04 -8.16 -8.55
N ARG A 4 -9.30 -7.14 -8.18
CA ARG A 4 -7.95 -7.38 -7.69
C ARG A 4 -8.05 -8.01 -6.31
N GLY A 5 -7.22 -9.01 -6.07
CA GLY A 5 -7.14 -9.63 -4.77
C GLY A 5 -6.44 -8.73 -3.76
N ARG A 6 -6.51 -9.15 -2.50
CA ARG A 6 -5.92 -8.41 -1.40
C ARG A 6 -4.41 -8.22 -1.56
N GLY A 7 -3.73 -9.25 -2.07
CA GLY A 7 -2.29 -9.17 -2.30
C GLY A 7 -1.93 -8.13 -3.34
N ALA A 8 -2.68 -8.07 -4.44
CA ALA A 8 -2.43 -7.09 -5.49
C ALA A 8 -2.65 -5.67 -4.99
N ILE A 9 -3.71 -5.46 -4.20
CA ILE A 9 -3.99 -4.15 -3.62
C ILE A 9 -2.89 -3.76 -2.63
N THR A 10 -2.44 -4.72 -1.83
CA THR A 10 -1.36 -4.48 -0.87
C THR A 10 -0.07 -4.06 -1.59
N ILE A 11 0.29 -4.76 -2.66
CA ILE A 11 1.45 -4.38 -3.47
C ILE A 11 1.31 -2.94 -3.97
N ASP A 12 0.14 -2.60 -4.50
CA ASP A 12 -0.07 -1.25 -5.04
C ASP A 12 0.11 -0.17 -3.99
N ILE A 13 -0.44 -0.38 -2.79
CA ILE A 13 -0.32 0.60 -1.71
C ILE A 13 1.14 0.71 -1.23
N LEU A 14 1.80 -0.42 -1.04
CA LEU A 14 3.17 -0.41 -0.58
C LEU A 14 4.11 0.22 -1.61
N GLU A 15 3.91 -0.08 -2.89
CA GLU A 15 4.71 0.55 -3.95
C GLU A 15 4.45 2.05 -4.04
N ALA A 16 3.22 2.46 -3.86
CA ALA A 16 2.88 3.88 -3.89
C ALA A 16 3.54 4.67 -2.77
N THR A 17 3.91 3.99 -1.67
CA THR A 17 4.51 4.62 -0.51
C THR A 17 6.03 4.40 -0.41
N LEU A 18 6.67 3.86 -1.45
CA LEU A 18 8.13 3.75 -1.49
C LEU A 18 8.78 5.12 -1.33
N ASN A 19 8.15 6.15 -1.89
CA ASN A 19 8.50 7.54 -1.60
C ASN A 19 7.33 8.15 -0.82
N PRO A 20 7.59 9.15 0.02
CA PRO A 20 6.51 9.79 0.77
C PRO A 20 5.42 10.30 -0.17
N GLN A 21 4.16 9.99 0.15
CA GLN A 21 3.02 10.37 -0.66
C GLN A 21 1.85 10.81 0.21
N LYS A 22 1.08 11.76 -0.30
CA LYS A 22 -0.15 12.19 0.34
C LYS A 22 -1.24 11.15 0.15
N LYS A 23 -2.15 11.09 1.12
CA LYS A 23 -3.21 10.10 1.17
C LYS A 23 -4.00 10.00 -0.14
N MET A 24 -4.42 11.13 -0.70
CA MET A 24 -5.23 11.11 -1.91
C MET A 24 -4.46 10.60 -3.12
N LYS A 25 -3.17 10.88 -3.19
CA LYS A 25 -2.32 10.35 -4.26
C LYS A 25 -2.23 8.84 -4.21
N ILE A 26 -2.07 8.30 -3.01
CA ILE A 26 -2.03 6.85 -2.82
C ILE A 26 -3.35 6.24 -3.26
N MET A 27 -4.46 6.86 -2.85
CA MET A 27 -5.77 6.37 -3.22
C MET A 27 -5.97 6.32 -4.74
N TYR A 28 -5.58 7.39 -5.44
CA TYR A 28 -5.70 7.43 -6.89
C TYR A 28 -4.86 6.35 -7.56
N LYS A 29 -3.66 6.10 -7.06
CA LYS A 29 -2.79 5.07 -7.63
C LYS A 29 -3.35 3.67 -7.44
N THR A 30 -4.09 3.44 -6.36
CA THR A 30 -4.66 2.13 -6.08
C THR A 30 -6.03 1.93 -6.74
N ASN A 31 -6.63 3.00 -7.22
CA ASN A 31 -7.93 2.96 -7.88
C ASN A 31 -9.03 2.35 -7.01
N LEU A 32 -8.94 2.59 -5.70
CA LEU A 32 -9.95 2.14 -4.74
C LEU A 32 -10.90 3.29 -4.42
N ASN A 33 -12.13 2.96 -4.02
CA ASN A 33 -13.01 3.97 -3.49
C ASN A 33 -12.53 4.40 -2.10
N TYR A 34 -13.05 5.51 -1.62
CA TYR A 34 -12.58 6.12 -0.39
C TYR A 34 -12.73 5.20 0.83
N LEU A 35 -13.86 4.53 0.94
CA LEU A 35 -14.12 3.66 2.10
C LEU A 35 -13.19 2.46 2.13
N ARG A 36 -13.02 1.79 1.00
CA ARG A 36 -12.12 0.64 0.92
C ARG A 36 -10.67 1.05 1.16
N PHE A 37 -10.28 2.18 0.56
CA PHE A 37 -8.93 2.67 0.75
C PHE A 37 -8.64 2.97 2.22
N ASN A 38 -9.58 3.64 2.90
CA ASN A 38 -9.40 3.94 4.32
C ASN A 38 -9.29 2.69 5.18
N CYS A 39 -10.01 1.63 4.84
CA CYS A 39 -9.89 0.37 5.56
C CYS A 39 -8.48 -0.23 5.43
N TYR A 40 -7.95 -0.23 4.20
CA TYR A 40 -6.59 -0.73 3.97
C TYR A 40 -5.56 0.15 4.67
N LEU A 41 -5.70 1.47 4.53
CA LEU A 41 -4.74 2.40 5.13
C LEU A 41 -4.70 2.25 6.65
N SER A 42 -5.86 2.20 7.29
CA SER A 42 -5.96 2.03 8.74
C SER A 42 -5.32 0.73 9.17
N ASP A 43 -5.59 -0.36 8.46
CA ASP A 43 -5.02 -1.67 8.77
C ASP A 43 -3.48 -1.65 8.64
N PHE A 44 -2.98 -1.04 7.58
CA PHE A 44 -1.53 -1.00 7.34
C PHE A 44 -0.81 -0.13 8.36
N LEU A 45 -1.44 0.94 8.82
CA LEU A 45 -0.89 1.76 9.90
C LEU A 45 -0.82 0.95 11.20
N LYS A 46 -1.88 0.21 11.52
CA LYS A 46 -1.92 -0.63 12.72
C LYS A 46 -0.85 -1.72 12.68
N LYS A 47 -0.63 -2.30 11.51
CA LYS A 47 0.34 -3.37 11.35
C LYS A 47 1.78 -2.87 11.21
N GLY A 48 1.97 -1.56 11.16
CA GLY A 48 3.30 -0.99 11.03
C GLY A 48 3.92 -1.20 9.66
N LEU A 49 3.10 -1.32 8.62
CA LEU A 49 3.57 -1.51 7.26
C LEU A 49 3.87 -0.18 6.56
N ILE A 50 3.19 0.86 6.97
CA ILE A 50 3.45 2.22 6.50
C ILE A 50 3.47 3.14 7.71
N ASP A 51 4.22 4.23 7.60
CA ASP A 51 4.38 5.21 8.67
C ASP A 51 3.84 6.56 8.26
N PRO A 52 3.12 7.25 9.15
CA PRO A 52 2.75 8.64 8.90
C PRO A 52 3.97 9.51 9.12
N ILE A 53 4.27 10.38 8.18
CA ILE A 53 5.37 11.32 8.28
C ILE A 53 4.89 12.69 7.82
N LYS A 54 5.73 13.71 7.99
CA LYS A 54 5.43 15.03 7.49
C LYS A 54 6.44 15.40 6.41
N ASP A 55 5.97 16.11 5.39
CA ASP A 55 6.86 16.59 4.35
C ASP A 55 7.59 17.84 4.83
N SER A 56 8.42 18.45 3.97
CA SER A 56 9.21 19.60 4.34
C SER A 56 8.36 20.82 4.73
N GLU A 57 7.10 20.84 4.33
CA GLU A 57 6.18 21.94 4.65
C GLU A 57 5.29 21.62 5.85
N GLY A 58 5.49 20.45 6.48
CA GLY A 58 4.71 20.04 7.62
C GLY A 58 3.40 19.34 7.28
N ASN A 59 3.16 19.03 6.01
CA ASN A 59 1.95 18.33 5.57
C ASN A 59 2.09 16.83 5.78
N GLY A 60 0.96 16.18 6.12
CA GLY A 60 0.95 14.74 6.36
C GLY A 60 1.15 13.94 5.10
N CYS A 61 2.02 12.95 5.20
CA CYS A 61 2.31 12.00 4.13
C CYS A 61 2.44 10.61 4.73
N TYR A 62 2.55 9.61 3.88
CA TYR A 62 2.76 8.23 4.30
C TYR A 62 3.94 7.65 3.54
N ARG A 63 4.72 6.85 4.22
CA ARG A 63 5.90 6.20 3.67
C ARG A 63 5.94 4.75 4.12
N ILE A 64 6.37 3.87 3.22
CA ILE A 64 6.53 2.46 3.56
C ILE A 64 7.55 2.31 4.70
N SER A 65 7.26 1.41 5.63
CA SER A 65 8.17 1.10 6.73
C SER A 65 9.11 -0.04 6.30
N PRO A 66 10.20 -0.29 7.08
CA PRO A 66 11.02 -1.48 6.81
C PRO A 66 10.21 -2.77 6.80
N ARG A 67 9.23 -2.87 7.70
CA ARG A 67 8.35 -4.03 7.74
C ARG A 67 7.51 -4.14 6.46
N GLY A 68 7.03 -3.00 5.96
CA GLY A 68 6.29 -2.96 4.70
C GLY A 68 7.17 -3.34 3.53
N GLU A 69 8.43 -2.93 3.55
CA GLU A 69 9.37 -3.30 2.50
C GLU A 69 9.61 -4.81 2.46
N GLU A 70 9.71 -5.43 3.63
CA GLU A 70 9.82 -6.88 3.71
C GLU A 70 8.59 -7.57 3.11
N LEU A 71 7.42 -7.11 3.49
CA LEU A 71 6.18 -7.70 2.97
C LEU A 71 6.08 -7.52 1.46
N LEU A 72 6.43 -6.33 0.97
CA LEU A 72 6.41 -6.06 -0.46
C LEU A 72 7.31 -7.02 -1.22
N ALA A 73 8.52 -7.25 -0.72
CA ALA A 73 9.46 -8.17 -1.34
C ALA A 73 8.90 -9.60 -1.39
N VAL A 74 8.29 -10.05 -0.29
CA VAL A 74 7.69 -11.39 -0.22
C VAL A 74 6.55 -11.53 -1.21
N LEU A 75 5.67 -10.53 -1.29
CA LEU A 75 4.53 -10.58 -2.20
C LEU A 75 4.96 -10.57 -3.66
N LYS A 76 5.97 -9.77 -3.99
CA LYS A 76 6.50 -9.75 -5.36
C LYS A 76 7.16 -11.06 -5.72
N LYS A 77 7.88 -11.65 -4.78
CA LYS A 77 8.51 -12.96 -4.99
C LYS A 77 7.46 -14.03 -5.21
N ALA A 78 6.38 -14.01 -4.42
CA ALA A 78 5.29 -14.96 -4.59
C ALA A 78 4.67 -14.85 -5.99
N ASN A 79 4.47 -13.62 -6.48
CA ASN A 79 3.95 -13.41 -7.83
C ASN A 79 4.89 -13.96 -8.90
N GLU A 80 6.20 -13.78 -8.72
CA GLU A 80 7.18 -14.31 -9.66
C GLU A 80 7.14 -15.83 -9.73
N LEU A 81 6.82 -16.47 -8.60
CA LEU A 81 6.74 -17.91 -8.51
C LEU A 81 5.39 -18.47 -8.94
N GLY A 82 4.51 -17.61 -9.40
CA GLY A 82 3.21 -18.03 -9.95
C GLY A 82 2.05 -17.96 -8.99
N PHE A 83 2.27 -17.55 -7.73
CA PHE A 83 1.18 -17.39 -6.79
C PHE A 83 0.36 -16.14 -7.13
N SER A 84 -0.95 -16.27 -7.11
CA SER A 84 -1.83 -15.13 -7.31
C SER A 84 -3.07 -15.32 -6.44
N ASP A 85 -3.54 -14.24 -5.83
CA ASP A 85 -4.78 -14.24 -5.07
C ASP A 85 -5.92 -13.59 -5.85
N GLU A 86 -5.73 -13.40 -7.15
CA GLU A 86 -6.78 -12.91 -8.02
C GLU A 86 -7.77 -14.01 -8.33
N GLU A 87 -9.02 -13.65 -8.46
CA GLU A 87 -10.07 -14.60 -8.83
C GLU A 87 -10.36 -14.54 -10.32
#